data_9a61844e3a4b002ee9ea3707f68a31e2
#
_entry.id   9a61844e3a4b002ee9ea3707f68a31e2
#
_cell.length_a   1.000
_cell.length_b   1.000
_cell.length_c   1.000
_cell.angle_alpha   90.00
_cell.angle_beta   90.00
_cell.angle_gamma   90.00
#
_symmetry.space_group_name_H-M   'P 1'
#
loop_
_entity.id
_entity.type
_entity.pdbx_description
1 polymer ?
#
loop_
_entity_poly.entity_id
_entity_poly.type
_entity_poly.pdbx_seq_one_letter_code
_entity_poly.pdbx_strand_id
1 'polypeptide(L)' 'PYLIAANPVNYGVPTKLSTVEALAAALYIVGLKDKAERLLSIFKWGPQFINLNRELLNSYAKAKDSSEVIELQTKFMSK' A
#
# COMPACT_ATOMS: atom_id res chain seq x y z
N PRO A 1 -5.73 5.04 2.39
CA PRO A 1 -5.68 3.84 3.24
C PRO A 1 -4.48 3.82 4.17
N TYR A 2 -4.62 3.08 5.26
CA TYR A 2 -3.52 2.89 6.20
C TYR A 2 -2.51 1.91 5.61
N LEU A 3 -1.30 2.38 5.33
CA LEU A 3 -0.21 1.59 4.76
C LEU A 3 1.12 2.02 5.39
N ILE A 4 2.08 1.10 5.40
CA ILE A 4 3.37 1.30 6.05
C ILE A 4 4.42 1.71 5.01
N ALA A 5 5.15 2.79 5.27
CA ALA A 5 6.17 3.27 4.36
C ALA A 5 7.38 2.33 4.32
N ALA A 6 7.92 2.13 3.12
CA ALA A 6 9.17 1.40 2.90
C ALA A 6 10.28 2.33 2.38
N ASN A 7 9.95 3.60 2.06
CA ASN A 7 10.94 4.54 1.58
C ASN A 7 12.00 4.82 2.67
N PRO A 8 13.26 5.08 2.29
CA PRO A 8 14.36 5.20 3.26
C PRO A 8 14.20 6.30 4.30
N VAL A 9 13.46 7.37 3.97
CA VAL A 9 13.27 8.50 4.88
C VAL A 9 12.30 8.15 6.01
N ASN A 10 11.23 7.41 5.69
CA ASN A 10 10.13 7.13 6.62
C ASN A 10 9.86 5.63 6.79
N TYR A 11 10.88 4.79 6.64
CA TYR A 11 10.71 3.35 6.72
C TYR A 11 9.97 2.93 7.99
N GLY A 12 8.93 2.14 7.82
CA GLY A 12 8.14 1.61 8.92
C GLY A 12 7.12 2.58 9.50
N VAL A 13 7.08 3.83 9.03
CA VAL A 13 6.14 4.83 9.57
C VAL A 13 4.81 4.75 8.84
N PRO A 14 3.70 4.51 9.57
CA PRO A 14 2.38 4.47 8.94
C PRO A 14 2.05 5.79 8.28
N THR A 15 1.43 5.73 7.11
CA THR A 15 0.91 6.87 6.34
C THR A 15 1.94 7.86 5.81
N LYS A 16 3.23 7.65 6.06
CA LYS A 16 4.29 8.54 5.55
C LYS A 16 4.84 8.05 4.21
N LEU A 17 3.94 7.75 3.28
CA LEU A 17 4.31 7.22 1.97
C LEU A 17 4.96 8.28 1.09
N SER A 18 5.93 7.85 0.28
CA SER A 18 6.42 8.65 -0.82
C SER A 18 5.36 8.68 -1.94
N THR A 19 5.50 9.61 -2.88
CA THR A 19 4.58 9.71 -4.02
C THR A 19 4.53 8.40 -4.81
N VAL A 20 5.68 7.76 -5.04
CA VAL A 20 5.73 6.50 -5.80
C VAL A 20 5.04 5.37 -5.05
N GLU A 21 5.16 5.33 -3.72
CA GLU A 21 4.47 4.33 -2.92
C GLU A 21 2.95 4.52 -2.97
N ALA A 22 2.50 5.77 -2.84
CA ALA A 22 1.08 6.09 -2.92
C ALA A 22 0.49 5.71 -4.30
N LEU A 23 1.22 6.00 -5.37
CA LEU A 23 0.80 5.65 -6.72
C LEU A 23 0.76 4.13 -6.92
N ALA A 24 1.79 3.43 -6.45
CA ALA A 24 1.84 1.97 -6.55
C ALA A 24 0.70 1.32 -5.75
N ALA A 25 0.39 1.85 -4.57
CA ALA A 25 -0.73 1.37 -3.77
C ALA A 25 -2.05 1.54 -4.53
N ALA A 26 -2.27 2.70 -5.14
CA ALA A 26 -3.47 2.95 -5.93
C ALA A 26 -3.59 1.96 -7.09
N LEU A 27 -2.50 1.73 -7.82
CA LEU A 27 -2.48 0.75 -8.92
C LEU A 27 -2.83 -0.65 -8.43
N TYR A 28 -2.24 -1.06 -7.32
CA TYR A 28 -2.48 -2.39 -6.75
C TYR A 28 -3.95 -2.56 -6.36
N ILE A 29 -4.50 -1.57 -5.66
CA ILE A 29 -5.87 -1.62 -5.14
C ILE A 29 -6.91 -1.70 -6.25
N VAL A 30 -6.67 -1.01 -7.38
CA VAL A 30 -7.60 -1.06 -8.51
C VAL A 30 -7.39 -2.28 -9.43
N GLY A 31 -6.52 -3.21 -9.04
CA GLY A 31 -6.34 -4.46 -9.77
C GLY A 31 -5.18 -4.47 -10.76
N LEU A 32 -4.36 -3.43 -10.81
CA LEU A 32 -3.20 -3.34 -11.69
C LEU A 32 -1.92 -3.70 -10.95
N LYS A 33 -1.93 -4.88 -10.33
CA LYS A 33 -0.86 -5.37 -9.48
C LYS A 33 0.50 -5.42 -10.19
N ASP A 34 0.53 -5.91 -11.42
CA ASP A 34 1.78 -6.02 -12.19
C ASP A 34 2.38 -4.64 -12.46
N LYS A 35 1.53 -3.65 -12.72
CA LYS A 35 1.99 -2.27 -12.95
C LYS A 35 2.54 -1.65 -11.67
N ALA A 36 1.92 -1.96 -10.53
CA ALA A 36 2.41 -1.51 -9.23
C ALA A 36 3.80 -2.09 -8.95
N GLU A 37 3.98 -3.39 -9.16
CA GLU A 37 5.27 -4.05 -8.97
C GLU A 37 6.34 -3.50 -9.89
N ARG A 38 5.99 -3.25 -11.15
CA ARG A 38 6.93 -2.71 -12.14
C ARG A 38 7.38 -1.29 -11.76
N LEU A 39 6.45 -0.45 -11.31
CA LEU A 39 6.78 0.89 -10.88
C LEU A 39 7.76 0.87 -9.69
N LEU A 40 7.48 0.04 -8.70
CA LEU A 40 8.32 -0.08 -7.51
C LEU A 40 9.68 -0.69 -7.80
N SER A 41 9.79 -1.53 -8.82
CA SER A 41 11.05 -2.21 -9.16
C SER A 41 12.18 -1.25 -9.57
N ILE A 42 11.85 -0.01 -9.89
CA ILE A 42 12.83 1.03 -10.20
C ILE A 42 13.71 1.34 -8.99
N PHE A 43 13.19 1.11 -7.78
CA PHE A 43 13.90 1.39 -6.53
C PHE A 43 14.28 0.09 -5.82
N LYS A 44 15.46 0.05 -5.22
CA LYS A 44 15.91 -1.14 -4.48
C LYS A 44 14.97 -1.48 -3.32
N TRP A 45 14.47 -0.47 -2.64
CA TRP A 45 13.55 -0.61 -1.52
C TRP A 45 12.10 -0.83 -1.98
N GLY A 46 11.81 -0.63 -3.27
CA GLY A 46 10.44 -0.65 -3.79
C GLY A 46 9.65 -1.92 -3.51
N PRO A 47 10.20 -3.10 -3.87
CA PRO A 47 9.48 -4.37 -3.62
C PRO A 47 9.14 -4.59 -2.14
N GLN A 48 9.92 -4.03 -1.23
CA GLN A 48 9.68 -4.15 0.20
C GLN A 48 8.36 -3.48 0.61
N PHE A 49 7.94 -2.44 -0.10
CA PHE A 49 6.66 -1.79 0.17
C PHE A 49 5.50 -2.79 0.04
N ILE A 50 5.49 -3.58 -1.03
CA ILE A 50 4.44 -4.58 -1.22
C ILE A 50 4.57 -5.69 -0.17
N ASN A 51 5.79 -6.14 0.13
CA ASN A 51 5.99 -7.19 1.13
C ASN A 51 5.49 -6.77 2.51
N LEU A 52 5.78 -5.53 2.93
CA LEU A 52 5.32 -5.01 4.22
C LEU A 52 3.79 -4.86 4.28
N ASN A 53 3.17 -4.55 3.16
CA ASN A 53 1.75 -4.20 3.11
C ASN A 53 0.88 -5.23 2.38
N ARG A 54 1.39 -6.41 2.11
CA ARG A 54 0.69 -7.40 1.27
C ARG A 54 -0.71 -7.70 1.77
N GLU A 55 -0.86 -7.96 3.06
CA GLU A 55 -2.17 -8.25 3.64
C GLU A 55 -3.11 -7.05 3.52
N LEU A 56 -2.62 -5.87 3.86
CA LEU A 56 -3.39 -4.63 3.77
C LEU A 56 -3.83 -4.35 2.33
N LEU A 57 -2.89 -4.41 1.38
CA LEU A 57 -3.17 -4.14 -0.02
C LEU A 57 -4.17 -5.12 -0.61
N ASN A 58 -4.02 -6.41 -0.28
CA ASN A 58 -4.95 -7.43 -0.76
C ASN A 58 -6.35 -7.21 -0.19
N SER A 59 -6.45 -6.81 1.09
CA SER A 59 -7.73 -6.51 1.72
C SER A 59 -8.42 -5.32 1.07
N TYR A 60 -7.66 -4.25 0.82
CA TYR A 60 -8.21 -3.06 0.15
C TYR A 60 -8.64 -3.38 -1.29
N ALA A 61 -7.88 -4.21 -2.00
CA ALA A 61 -8.21 -4.59 -3.38
C ALA A 61 -9.52 -5.38 -3.47
N LYS A 62 -9.91 -6.06 -2.40
CA LYS A 62 -11.17 -6.83 -2.34
C LYS A 62 -12.35 -5.99 -1.88
N ALA A 63 -12.11 -4.78 -1.38
CA ALA A 63 -13.18 -3.91 -0.89
C ALA A 63 -14.09 -3.49 -2.04
N LYS A 64 -15.39 -3.44 -1.78
CA LYS A 64 -16.40 -3.12 -2.80
C LYS A 64 -16.48 -1.62 -3.09
N ASP A 65 -16.22 -0.79 -2.08
CA ASP A 65 -16.36 0.64 -2.18
C ASP A 65 -15.50 1.36 -1.13
N SER A 66 -15.54 2.68 -1.14
CA SER A 66 -14.72 3.48 -0.21
C SER A 66 -15.14 3.31 1.25
N SER A 67 -16.41 3.03 1.52
CA SER A 67 -16.88 2.77 2.89
C SER A 67 -16.20 1.53 3.45
N GLU A 68 -16.10 0.48 2.65
CA GLU A 68 -15.45 -0.77 3.06
C GLU A 68 -13.95 -0.57 3.27
N VAL A 69 -13.30 0.24 2.43
CA VAL A 69 -11.89 0.60 2.61
C VAL A 69 -11.69 1.31 3.94
N ILE A 70 -12.58 2.25 4.29
CA ILE A 70 -12.51 2.98 5.55
C ILE A 70 -12.69 2.05 6.74
N GLU A 71 -13.62 1.10 6.67
CA GLU A 71 -13.82 0.10 7.73
C GLU A 71 -12.57 -0.74 7.94
N LEU A 72 -11.96 -1.22 6.86
CA LEU A 72 -10.73 -2.01 6.92
C LEU A 72 -9.58 -1.19 7.52
N GLN A 73 -9.45 0.05 7.10
CA GLN A 73 -8.44 0.96 7.62
C GLN A 73 -8.56 1.13 9.13
N THR A 74 -9.78 1.38 9.62
CA THR A 74 -10.07 1.53 11.04
C THR A 74 -9.70 0.26 11.80
N LYS A 75 -10.06 -0.90 11.27
CA LYS A 75 -9.75 -2.19 11.87
C LYS A 75 -8.23 -2.40 12.01
N PHE A 76 -7.46 -2.10 10.95
CA PHE A 76 -6.02 -2.28 10.98
C PHE A 76 -5.34 -1.28 11.91
N MET A 77 -5.83 -0.06 11.98
CA MET A 77 -5.27 0.98 12.87
C MET A 77 -5.52 0.67 14.34
N SER A 78 -6.53 -0.14 14.64
CA SER A 78 -6.91 -0.49 16.02
C SER A 78 -6.12 -1.65 16.60
N LYS A 79 -5.33 -2.31 15.80
CA LYS A 79 -4.55 -3.48 16.25
C LYS A 79 -3.38 -3.11 17.14
#